data_f03b1b43a5a4e8c39caf2d76c658a209
#
_entry.id   f03b1b43a5a4e8c39caf2d76c658a209
#
_cell.length_a   1.000
_cell.length_b   1.000
_cell.length_c   1.000
_cell.angle_alpha   90.00
_cell.angle_beta   90.00
_cell.angle_gamma   90.00
#
_symmetry.space_group_name_H-M   'P 1'
#
loop_
_entity.id
_entity.type
_entity.pdbx_description
1 polymer ?
#
loop_
_entity_poly.entity_id
_entity_poly.type
_entity_poly.pdbx_seq_one_letter_code
_entity_poly.pdbx_strand_id
1 'polypeptide(L)'
;MNESARKAMPMKVLPAVAAAALLLAGCTVGPAYVRPTVDAPAAFKEAGDWKPASPQDPATSDTWWTAFGDPVLNALQARVEVSNQNLRAAEAQYRQARALADGARASWFPTFNATAGATRSATAASTASAGSAPPANSFSLGATASWELDVWGRIARNVEAADLRVEASDADLAAARLSAHATLAQNYFQLRAADRQKFFLDAAVAAYERSLSLTQNRYAAGVAGKADVVQAESALRSARASALDASLSRSQYEHAIAVLVGEAPAGFAIASIDAPLPVASVPVTLPSTLLERRPDIAAAERRVAAANAAIGAAEAARFPVLGLSASAGFRRSDLADLIT
;
A
#
# COMPACT_ATOMS: atom_id res chain seq x y z
N MET A 1 -63.34 -27.52 -1.06
CA MET A 1 -62.65 -28.81 -1.13
C MET A 1 -61.95 -28.87 -2.47
N ASN A 2 -60.69 -28.60 -2.47
CA ASN A 2 -59.80 -28.95 -3.61
C ASN A 2 -58.38 -29.11 -3.07
N GLU A 3 -58.02 -30.35 -2.87
CA GLU A 3 -56.75 -30.81 -2.31
C GLU A 3 -55.75 -30.91 -3.48
N SER A 4 -54.96 -29.89 -3.67
CA SER A 4 -53.95 -29.86 -4.75
C SER A 4 -52.73 -30.68 -4.35
N ALA A 5 -52.58 -31.78 -5.05
CA ALA A 5 -51.50 -32.77 -5.00
C ALA A 5 -50.12 -32.16 -4.91
N ARG A 6 -49.45 -32.27 -3.77
CA ARG A 6 -47.97 -32.22 -3.66
C ARG A 6 -47.39 -33.44 -4.41
N LYS A 7 -46.98 -33.26 -5.65
CA LYS A 7 -46.15 -34.26 -6.34
C LYS A 7 -44.84 -34.43 -5.59
N ALA A 8 -44.71 -35.45 -4.79
CA ALA A 8 -43.47 -35.88 -4.17
C ALA A 8 -42.47 -36.21 -5.31
N MET A 9 -41.32 -35.57 -5.29
CA MET A 9 -40.21 -35.86 -6.20
C MET A 9 -39.79 -37.33 -6.02
N PRO A 10 -39.62 -38.11 -7.08
CA PRO A 10 -39.36 -39.55 -6.94
C PRO A 10 -38.04 -39.76 -6.20
N MET A 11 -38.07 -40.53 -5.13
CA MET A 11 -36.97 -40.79 -4.18
C MET A 11 -35.69 -41.35 -4.80
N LYS A 12 -35.71 -41.72 -6.10
CA LYS A 12 -34.55 -42.16 -6.90
C LYS A 12 -33.73 -41.03 -7.51
N VAL A 13 -34.21 -39.79 -7.53
CA VAL A 13 -33.48 -38.61 -8.09
C VAL A 13 -32.53 -38.00 -7.06
N LEU A 14 -32.84 -38.14 -5.76
CA LEU A 14 -32.03 -37.59 -4.68
C LEU A 14 -30.58 -38.14 -4.64
N PRO A 15 -30.33 -39.47 -4.76
CA PRO A 15 -28.97 -39.98 -4.74
C PRO A 15 -28.18 -39.64 -6.04
N ALA A 16 -28.86 -39.51 -7.18
CA ALA A 16 -28.22 -39.09 -8.42
C ALA A 16 -27.79 -37.64 -8.39
N VAL A 17 -28.60 -36.74 -7.78
CA VAL A 17 -28.25 -35.34 -7.60
C VAL A 17 -27.13 -35.19 -6.54
N ALA A 18 -27.16 -35.98 -5.48
CA ALA A 18 -26.10 -35.99 -4.47
C ALA A 18 -24.76 -36.53 -5.03
N ALA A 19 -24.79 -37.57 -5.88
CA ALA A 19 -23.62 -38.10 -6.52
C ALA A 19 -23.05 -37.12 -7.58
N ALA A 20 -23.90 -36.43 -8.34
CA ALA A 20 -23.48 -35.37 -9.25
C ALA A 20 -22.87 -34.17 -8.51
N ALA A 21 -23.43 -33.78 -7.35
CA ALA A 21 -22.87 -32.71 -6.51
C ALA A 21 -21.51 -33.09 -5.90
N LEU A 22 -21.30 -34.35 -5.52
CA LEU A 22 -20.03 -34.86 -5.02
C LEU A 22 -18.96 -34.97 -6.10
N LEU A 23 -19.31 -35.22 -7.34
CA LEU A 23 -18.40 -35.21 -8.47
C LEU A 23 -17.98 -33.80 -8.91
N LEU A 24 -18.79 -32.79 -8.64
CA LEU A 24 -18.50 -31.37 -8.91
C LEU A 24 -17.60 -30.74 -7.84
N ALA A 25 -17.49 -31.30 -6.66
CA ALA A 25 -16.71 -30.74 -5.55
C ALA A 25 -15.18 -30.91 -5.69
N GLY A 26 -14.67 -31.60 -6.72
CA GLY A 26 -13.27 -31.98 -6.87
C GLY A 26 -12.48 -31.36 -8.02
N CYS A 27 -13.06 -30.51 -8.85
CA CYS A 27 -12.44 -30.05 -10.09
C CYS A 27 -11.90 -28.61 -10.06
N THR A 28 -11.17 -28.21 -9.02
CA THR A 28 -10.39 -26.98 -9.12
C THR A 28 -9.12 -27.23 -9.90
N VAL A 29 -9.00 -26.56 -11.06
CA VAL A 29 -7.84 -26.66 -11.95
C VAL A 29 -6.73 -25.71 -11.47
N GLY A 30 -5.47 -26.11 -11.68
CA GLY A 30 -4.29 -25.30 -11.44
C GLY A 30 -3.47 -25.71 -10.20
N PRO A 31 -2.22 -25.25 -10.13
CA PRO A 31 -1.30 -25.61 -9.05
C PRO A 31 -1.74 -25.00 -7.72
N ALA A 32 -1.60 -25.77 -6.63
CA ALA A 32 -1.71 -25.21 -5.29
C ALA A 32 -0.46 -24.39 -4.98
N TYR A 33 -0.64 -23.23 -4.36
CA TYR A 33 0.49 -22.43 -3.91
C TYR A 33 1.20 -23.13 -2.75
N VAL A 34 2.52 -23.30 -2.89
CA VAL A 34 3.39 -23.75 -1.80
C VAL A 34 4.39 -22.64 -1.52
N ARG A 35 4.40 -22.17 -0.29
CA ARG A 35 5.34 -21.13 0.14
C ARG A 35 6.78 -21.64 -0.02
N PRO A 36 7.65 -20.92 -0.78
CA PRO A 36 9.03 -21.33 -0.93
C PRO A 36 9.77 -21.20 0.41
N THR A 37 10.60 -22.21 0.73
CA THR A 37 11.51 -22.14 1.84
C THR A 37 12.70 -21.27 1.46
N VAL A 38 13.01 -20.27 2.28
CA VAL A 38 14.22 -19.45 2.12
C VAL A 38 15.30 -20.03 2.99
N ASP A 39 16.42 -20.47 2.39
CA ASP A 39 17.63 -20.85 3.13
C ASP A 39 18.27 -19.59 3.70
N ALA A 40 17.79 -19.19 4.89
CA ALA A 40 18.42 -18.11 5.64
C ALA A 40 19.64 -18.67 6.40
N PRO A 41 20.79 -17.96 6.36
CA PRO A 41 21.95 -18.36 7.15
C PRO A 41 21.56 -18.49 8.64
N ALA A 42 22.04 -19.53 9.30
CA ALA A 42 21.75 -19.78 10.71
C ALA A 42 22.31 -18.70 11.65
N ALA A 43 23.27 -17.91 11.17
CA ALA A 43 23.88 -16.79 11.90
C ALA A 43 24.38 -15.72 10.94
N PHE A 44 24.50 -14.47 11.40
CA PHE A 44 25.22 -13.43 10.67
C PHE A 44 26.73 -13.75 10.65
N LYS A 45 27.43 -13.32 9.57
CA LYS A 45 28.87 -13.50 9.43
C LYS A 45 29.66 -12.86 10.60
N GLU A 46 29.17 -11.75 11.11
CA GLU A 46 29.71 -10.98 12.21
C GLU A 46 28.98 -11.26 13.54
N ALA A 47 28.26 -12.37 13.63
CA ALA A 47 27.49 -12.73 14.81
C ALA A 47 28.42 -13.16 15.93
N GLY A 48 28.66 -12.31 16.91
CA GLY A 48 29.19 -12.67 18.21
C GLY A 48 28.18 -13.51 19.00
N ASP A 49 27.78 -13.08 20.18
CA ASP A 49 26.87 -13.80 21.09
C ASP A 49 25.39 -13.73 20.73
N TRP A 50 25.02 -13.89 19.44
CA TRP A 50 23.64 -13.83 18.98
C TRP A 50 22.86 -15.09 19.36
N LYS A 51 21.77 -14.90 20.09
CA LYS A 51 20.89 -15.98 20.54
C LYS A 51 19.83 -16.29 19.47
N PRO A 52 19.51 -17.59 19.19
CA PRO A 52 18.39 -17.98 18.35
C PRO A 52 17.08 -17.41 18.88
N ALA A 53 16.35 -16.67 18.05
CA ALA A 53 15.05 -16.14 18.42
C ALA A 53 13.99 -17.25 18.40
N SER A 54 13.04 -17.17 19.32
CA SER A 54 11.83 -17.98 19.29
C SER A 54 10.83 -17.40 18.29
N PRO A 55 10.18 -18.20 17.43
CA PRO A 55 9.14 -17.72 16.50
C PRO A 55 7.92 -17.07 17.15
N GLN A 56 7.85 -17.10 18.48
CA GLN A 56 6.76 -16.53 19.28
C GLN A 56 7.08 -15.18 19.92
N ASP A 57 8.23 -14.59 19.62
CA ASP A 57 8.49 -13.23 20.11
C ASP A 57 7.41 -12.28 19.57
N PRO A 58 6.80 -11.46 20.46
CA PRO A 58 5.73 -10.57 20.04
C PRO A 58 6.20 -9.69 18.88
N ALA A 59 5.31 -9.47 17.92
CA ALA A 59 5.55 -8.56 16.81
C ALA A 59 6.23 -7.28 17.33
N THR A 60 7.23 -6.81 16.60
CA THR A 60 7.90 -5.54 16.91
C THR A 60 6.82 -4.54 17.29
N SER A 61 6.89 -3.97 18.49
CA SER A 61 5.95 -2.94 18.92
C SER A 61 5.84 -1.90 17.79
N ASP A 62 4.61 -1.61 17.34
CA ASP A 62 4.36 -0.56 16.34
C ASP A 62 4.95 0.79 16.77
N THR A 63 5.44 0.87 18.00
CA THR A 63 6.04 2.04 18.64
C THR A 63 7.49 1.85 19.06
N TRP A 64 8.31 1.17 18.22
CA TRP A 64 9.71 0.87 18.49
C TRP A 64 10.56 2.10 18.88
N TRP A 65 10.20 3.30 18.40
CA TRP A 65 10.88 4.55 18.72
C TRP A 65 10.74 4.97 20.19
N THR A 66 9.78 4.43 20.93
CA THR A 66 9.63 4.70 22.37
C THR A 66 10.82 4.23 23.20
N ALA A 67 11.58 3.26 22.67
CA ALA A 67 12.82 2.78 23.29
C ALA A 67 13.89 3.87 23.44
N PHE A 68 13.79 4.98 22.68
CA PHE A 68 14.69 6.14 22.84
C PHE A 68 14.30 7.07 24.00
N GLY A 69 13.10 6.94 24.56
CA GLY A 69 12.64 7.74 25.69
C GLY A 69 12.50 9.25 25.41
N ASP A 70 12.42 9.64 24.13
CA ASP A 70 12.33 11.05 23.71
C ASP A 70 10.87 11.47 23.48
N PRO A 71 10.30 12.36 24.31
CA PRO A 71 8.89 12.77 24.19
C PRO A 71 8.62 13.59 22.92
N VAL A 72 9.61 14.33 22.40
CA VAL A 72 9.46 15.11 21.16
C VAL A 72 9.38 14.17 19.97
N LEU A 73 10.26 13.16 19.92
CA LEU A 73 10.21 12.11 18.90
C LEU A 73 8.85 11.39 18.94
N ASN A 74 8.38 11.00 20.12
CA ASN A 74 7.09 10.31 20.28
C ASN A 74 5.92 11.15 19.75
N ALA A 75 5.89 12.45 20.06
CA ALA A 75 4.86 13.36 19.58
C ALA A 75 4.89 13.53 18.05
N LEU A 76 6.08 13.62 17.45
CA LEU A 76 6.25 13.72 16.01
C LEU A 76 5.82 12.44 15.30
N GLN A 77 6.16 11.27 15.85
CA GLN A 77 5.76 9.97 15.30
C GLN A 77 4.23 9.80 15.29
N ALA A 78 3.54 10.20 16.34
CA ALA A 78 2.08 10.17 16.38
C ALA A 78 1.45 11.07 15.29
N ARG A 79 2.09 12.18 14.95
CA ARG A 79 1.63 13.09 13.87
C ARG A 79 1.83 12.51 12.46
N VAL A 80 2.89 11.73 12.23
CA VAL A 80 3.11 11.03 10.96
C VAL A 80 1.91 10.13 10.65
N GLU A 81 1.44 9.34 11.60
CA GLU A 81 0.34 8.40 11.42
C GLU A 81 -0.95 9.11 10.95
N VAL A 82 -1.20 10.31 11.45
CA VAL A 82 -2.44 11.06 11.15
C VAL A 82 -2.34 11.90 9.89
N SER A 83 -1.19 12.51 9.62
CA SER A 83 -1.07 13.64 8.68
C SER A 83 -0.22 13.37 7.45
N ASN A 84 0.54 12.26 7.42
CA ASN A 84 1.42 11.95 6.31
C ASN A 84 0.63 11.62 5.04
N GLN A 85 0.83 12.40 3.96
CA GLN A 85 0.07 12.24 2.72
C GLN A 85 0.43 10.96 1.96
N ASN A 86 1.67 10.46 2.09
CA ASN A 86 2.08 9.20 1.47
C ASN A 86 1.39 8.01 2.15
N LEU A 87 1.21 8.06 3.49
CA LEU A 87 0.43 7.04 4.20
C LEU A 87 -1.04 7.07 3.78
N ARG A 88 -1.63 8.24 3.65
CA ARG A 88 -3.02 8.37 3.13
C ARG A 88 -3.16 7.80 1.73
N ALA A 89 -2.15 8.00 0.87
CA ALA A 89 -2.14 7.39 -0.47
C ALA A 89 -2.05 5.86 -0.39
N ALA A 90 -1.20 5.30 0.47
CA ALA A 90 -1.08 3.86 0.68
C ALA A 90 -2.39 3.25 1.24
N GLU A 91 -3.05 3.94 2.17
CA GLU A 91 -4.37 3.53 2.67
C GLU A 91 -5.46 3.56 1.58
N ALA A 92 -5.41 4.54 0.68
CA ALA A 92 -6.32 4.60 -0.44
C ALA A 92 -6.08 3.43 -1.42
N GLN A 93 -4.83 3.05 -1.66
CA GLN A 93 -4.46 1.87 -2.45
C GLN A 93 -4.97 0.57 -1.83
N TYR A 94 -4.84 0.43 -0.51
CA TYR A 94 -5.42 -0.71 0.22
C TYR A 94 -6.95 -0.78 0.07
N ARG A 95 -7.65 0.35 0.25
CA ARG A 95 -9.11 0.40 0.02
C ARG A 95 -9.49 0.07 -1.41
N GLN A 96 -8.69 0.51 -2.40
CA GLN A 96 -8.88 0.16 -3.81
C GLN A 96 -8.72 -1.35 -4.03
N ALA A 97 -7.69 -1.97 -3.47
CA ALA A 97 -7.48 -3.42 -3.58
C ALA A 97 -8.68 -4.19 -3.02
N ARG A 98 -9.22 -3.78 -1.86
CA ARG A 98 -10.43 -4.37 -1.28
C ARG A 98 -11.65 -4.24 -2.19
N ALA A 99 -11.89 -3.06 -2.75
CA ALA A 99 -13.01 -2.85 -3.67
C ALA A 99 -12.88 -3.71 -4.93
N LEU A 100 -11.65 -3.91 -5.44
CA LEU A 100 -11.40 -4.80 -6.58
C LEU A 100 -11.66 -6.28 -6.22
N ALA A 101 -11.32 -6.72 -5.01
CA ALA A 101 -11.64 -8.07 -4.54
C ALA A 101 -13.16 -8.27 -4.39
N ASP A 102 -13.87 -7.28 -3.87
CA ASP A 102 -15.33 -7.31 -3.80
C ASP A 102 -15.96 -7.36 -5.20
N GLY A 103 -15.39 -6.62 -6.16
CA GLY A 103 -15.76 -6.71 -7.57
C GLY A 103 -15.51 -8.11 -8.18
N ALA A 104 -14.38 -8.75 -7.83
CA ALA A 104 -14.11 -10.12 -8.26
C ALA A 104 -15.12 -11.12 -7.67
N ARG A 105 -15.45 -10.98 -6.38
CA ARG A 105 -16.47 -11.82 -5.70
C ARG A 105 -17.87 -11.67 -6.30
N ALA A 106 -18.19 -10.51 -6.87
CA ALA A 106 -19.47 -10.31 -7.57
C ALA A 106 -19.66 -11.29 -8.74
N SER A 107 -18.58 -11.81 -9.33
CA SER A 107 -18.63 -12.81 -10.41
C SER A 107 -19.23 -14.16 -9.98
N TRP A 108 -19.35 -14.44 -8.68
CA TRP A 108 -20.06 -15.62 -8.17
C TRP A 108 -21.58 -15.53 -8.28
N PHE A 109 -22.10 -14.33 -8.50
CA PHE A 109 -23.55 -14.08 -8.52
C PHE A 109 -24.02 -13.78 -9.95
N PRO A 110 -25.29 -14.05 -10.27
CA PRO A 110 -25.88 -13.67 -11.53
C PRO A 110 -25.89 -12.15 -11.72
N THR A 111 -25.65 -11.71 -12.95
CA THR A 111 -25.83 -10.31 -13.36
C THR A 111 -27.25 -10.11 -13.92
N PHE A 112 -27.89 -9.04 -13.49
CA PHE A 112 -29.20 -8.63 -13.97
C PHE A 112 -29.10 -7.30 -14.70
N ASN A 113 -29.64 -7.27 -15.92
CA ASN A 113 -29.70 -6.06 -16.71
C ASN A 113 -31.15 -5.77 -17.12
N ALA A 114 -31.60 -4.55 -16.89
CA ALA A 114 -32.86 -4.05 -17.41
C ALA A 114 -32.59 -3.15 -18.61
N THR A 115 -33.36 -3.31 -19.67
CA THR A 115 -33.24 -2.53 -20.89
C THR A 115 -34.59 -1.91 -21.25
N ALA A 116 -34.61 -0.63 -21.58
CA ALA A 116 -35.76 0.07 -22.13
C ALA A 116 -35.31 0.72 -23.45
N GLY A 117 -36.06 0.54 -24.49
CA GLY A 117 -35.74 1.08 -25.80
C GLY A 117 -36.96 1.62 -26.52
N ALA A 118 -36.79 2.71 -27.23
CA ALA A 118 -37.77 3.24 -28.18
C ALA A 118 -37.08 3.43 -29.52
N THR A 119 -37.60 2.80 -30.56
CA THR A 119 -37.06 2.90 -31.91
C THR A 119 -38.17 3.29 -32.89
N ARG A 120 -37.85 4.17 -33.81
CA ARG A 120 -38.71 4.49 -34.97
C ARG A 120 -37.94 4.12 -36.24
N SER A 121 -38.46 3.17 -36.97
CA SER A 121 -37.85 2.70 -38.19
C SER A 121 -38.71 3.06 -39.42
N ALA A 122 -38.05 3.52 -40.48
CA ALA A 122 -38.65 3.74 -41.79
C ALA A 122 -37.76 2.98 -42.81
N THR A 123 -38.38 2.19 -43.64
CA THR A 123 -37.68 1.53 -44.75
C THR A 123 -37.75 2.39 -45.97
N ALA A 124 -36.61 2.84 -46.48
CA ALA A 124 -36.59 3.54 -47.78
C ALA A 124 -37.05 2.59 -48.89
N ALA A 125 -37.95 3.05 -49.74
CA ALA A 125 -38.37 2.27 -50.92
C ALA A 125 -37.15 2.04 -51.85
N SER A 126 -36.64 0.84 -51.87
CA SER A 126 -35.70 0.46 -52.93
C SER A 126 -36.52 0.14 -54.18
N THR A 127 -36.12 0.75 -55.27
CA THR A 127 -36.65 0.60 -56.64
C THR A 127 -37.29 -0.73 -56.94
N ALA A 128 -38.55 -0.69 -57.33
CA ALA A 128 -39.40 -1.70 -57.87
C ALA A 128 -40.29 -2.49 -56.89
N SER A 129 -41.55 -2.11 -56.87
CA SER A 129 -42.73 -2.92 -56.61
C SER A 129 -43.18 -3.25 -55.18
N ALA A 130 -42.85 -2.47 -54.16
CA ALA A 130 -43.64 -2.53 -52.91
C ALA A 130 -43.74 -1.13 -52.33
N GLY A 131 -44.93 -0.66 -52.04
CA GLY A 131 -45.17 0.61 -51.42
C GLY A 131 -44.35 0.75 -50.13
N SER A 132 -43.76 1.95 -49.91
CA SER A 132 -43.02 2.23 -48.68
C SER A 132 -43.91 1.98 -47.46
N ALA A 133 -43.49 1.04 -46.59
CA ALA A 133 -44.19 0.82 -45.34
C ALA A 133 -44.13 2.13 -44.49
N PRO A 134 -45.21 2.54 -43.87
CA PRO A 134 -45.21 3.73 -43.01
C PRO A 134 -44.20 3.52 -41.86
N PRO A 135 -43.56 4.61 -41.38
CA PRO A 135 -42.68 4.54 -40.24
C PRO A 135 -43.35 3.83 -39.06
N ALA A 136 -42.72 2.82 -38.52
CA ALA A 136 -43.24 2.05 -37.38
C ALA A 136 -42.46 2.41 -36.11
N ASN A 137 -43.18 2.62 -35.05
CA ASN A 137 -42.60 2.75 -33.69
C ASN A 137 -42.47 1.36 -33.08
N SER A 138 -41.45 1.17 -32.27
CA SER A 138 -41.27 -0.04 -31.45
C SER A 138 -40.75 0.37 -30.09
N PHE A 139 -41.53 0.07 -29.08
CA PHE A 139 -41.17 0.25 -27.69
C PHE A 139 -40.86 -1.12 -27.10
N SER A 140 -39.73 -1.23 -26.36
CA SER A 140 -39.30 -2.48 -25.74
C SER A 140 -38.92 -2.24 -24.30
N LEU A 141 -39.32 -3.13 -23.41
CA LEU A 141 -38.89 -3.22 -22.04
C LEU A 141 -38.44 -4.67 -21.81
N GLY A 142 -37.20 -4.87 -21.37
CA GLY A 142 -36.64 -6.22 -21.19
C GLY A 142 -35.82 -6.29 -19.92
N ALA A 143 -35.74 -7.51 -19.38
CA ALA A 143 -34.80 -7.88 -18.34
C ALA A 143 -34.04 -9.12 -18.79
N THR A 144 -32.75 -9.14 -18.54
CA THR A 144 -31.87 -10.29 -18.79
C THR A 144 -31.13 -10.66 -17.52
N ALA A 145 -31.06 -11.94 -17.23
CA ALA A 145 -30.20 -12.50 -16.19
C ALA A 145 -29.16 -13.40 -16.86
N SER A 146 -27.91 -13.26 -16.44
CA SER A 146 -26.82 -14.14 -16.92
C SER A 146 -25.95 -14.57 -15.74
N TRP A 147 -25.56 -15.83 -15.69
CA TRP A 147 -24.75 -16.41 -14.65
C TRP A 147 -23.81 -17.47 -15.23
N GLU A 148 -22.52 -17.34 -14.88
CA GLU A 148 -21.51 -18.33 -15.19
C GLU A 148 -21.37 -19.29 -14.00
N LEU A 149 -21.51 -20.60 -14.27
CA LEU A 149 -21.26 -21.66 -13.29
C LEU A 149 -19.76 -21.94 -13.22
N ASP A 150 -19.17 -21.77 -12.05
CA ASP A 150 -17.73 -21.96 -11.83
C ASP A 150 -17.36 -23.44 -11.63
N VAL A 151 -17.58 -24.27 -12.64
CA VAL A 151 -17.33 -25.73 -12.61
C VAL A 151 -15.84 -26.05 -12.52
N TRP A 152 -15.00 -25.24 -13.15
CA TRP A 152 -13.56 -25.47 -13.26
C TRP A 152 -12.74 -24.62 -12.29
N GLY A 153 -13.41 -23.81 -11.47
CA GLY A 153 -12.75 -22.96 -10.47
C GLY A 153 -12.11 -21.68 -11.04
N ARG A 154 -12.46 -21.25 -12.26
CA ARG A 154 -11.93 -20.02 -12.86
C ARG A 154 -12.26 -18.79 -12.05
N ILE A 155 -13.52 -18.66 -11.64
CA ILE A 155 -13.99 -17.53 -10.81
C ILE A 155 -13.36 -17.62 -9.42
N ALA A 156 -13.37 -18.81 -8.80
CA ALA A 156 -12.76 -19.03 -7.49
C ALA A 156 -11.28 -18.64 -7.47
N ARG A 157 -10.50 -19.03 -8.49
CA ARG A 157 -9.08 -18.67 -8.62
C ARG A 157 -8.87 -17.17 -8.85
N ASN A 158 -9.75 -16.51 -9.60
CA ASN A 158 -9.70 -15.06 -9.77
C ASN A 158 -9.98 -14.32 -8.45
N VAL A 159 -10.94 -14.80 -7.66
CA VAL A 159 -11.24 -14.25 -6.33
C VAL A 159 -10.06 -14.49 -5.39
N GLU A 160 -9.50 -15.69 -5.35
CA GLU A 160 -8.31 -16.03 -4.57
C GLU A 160 -7.13 -15.09 -4.92
N ALA A 161 -6.88 -14.88 -6.21
CA ALA A 161 -5.85 -13.96 -6.67
C ALA A 161 -6.12 -12.51 -6.23
N ALA A 162 -7.38 -12.07 -6.23
CA ALA A 162 -7.76 -10.74 -5.78
C ALA A 162 -7.61 -10.59 -4.26
N ASP A 163 -8.00 -11.59 -3.48
CA ASP A 163 -7.84 -11.60 -2.03
C ASP A 163 -6.36 -11.57 -1.62
N LEU A 164 -5.50 -12.35 -2.27
CA LEU A 164 -4.06 -12.31 -2.04
C LEU A 164 -3.44 -10.96 -2.43
N ARG A 165 -3.99 -10.23 -3.40
CA ARG A 165 -3.58 -8.85 -3.69
C ARG A 165 -4.01 -7.86 -2.60
N VAL A 166 -5.15 -8.09 -1.94
CA VAL A 166 -5.53 -7.31 -0.75
C VAL A 166 -4.52 -7.52 0.36
N GLU A 167 -4.14 -8.77 0.65
CA GLU A 167 -3.12 -9.08 1.66
C GLU A 167 -1.76 -8.46 1.30
N ALA A 168 -1.37 -8.48 0.02
CA ALA A 168 -0.15 -7.81 -0.45
C ALA A 168 -0.21 -6.29 -0.22
N SER A 169 -1.34 -5.66 -0.50
CA SER A 169 -1.53 -4.22 -0.32
C SER A 169 -1.59 -3.80 1.15
N ASP A 170 -2.09 -4.67 2.04
CA ASP A 170 -2.05 -4.46 3.48
C ASP A 170 -0.60 -4.48 4.00
N ALA A 171 0.18 -5.45 3.54
CA ALA A 171 1.61 -5.53 3.85
C ALA A 171 2.41 -4.34 3.27
N ASP A 172 2.04 -3.82 2.07
CA ASP A 172 2.62 -2.59 1.52
C ASP A 172 2.32 -1.37 2.39
N LEU A 173 1.10 -1.27 2.92
CA LEU A 173 0.73 -0.20 3.85
C LEU A 173 1.56 -0.29 5.13
N ALA A 174 1.75 -1.49 5.68
CA ALA A 174 2.61 -1.70 6.85
C ALA A 174 4.08 -1.32 6.54
N ALA A 175 4.59 -1.66 5.34
CA ALA A 175 5.92 -1.27 4.91
C ALA A 175 6.07 0.25 4.76
N ALA A 176 5.05 0.91 4.21
CA ALA A 176 5.02 2.37 4.08
C ALA A 176 5.03 3.07 5.45
N ARG A 177 4.24 2.55 6.42
CA ARG A 177 4.26 3.04 7.81
C ARG A 177 5.64 2.91 8.44
N LEU A 178 6.22 1.72 8.38
CA LEU A 178 7.56 1.47 8.91
C LEU A 178 8.60 2.41 8.29
N SER A 179 8.56 2.60 6.98
CA SER A 179 9.47 3.49 6.25
C SER A 179 9.29 4.96 6.66
N ALA A 180 8.05 5.44 6.80
CA ALA A 180 7.76 6.81 7.21
C ALA A 180 8.27 7.08 8.64
N HIS A 181 7.99 6.17 9.58
CA HIS A 181 8.47 6.26 10.95
C HIS A 181 10.00 6.20 11.04
N ALA A 182 10.64 5.31 10.28
CA ALA A 182 12.09 5.21 10.25
C ALA A 182 12.74 6.47 9.67
N THR A 183 12.19 7.01 8.57
CA THR A 183 12.68 8.23 7.95
C THR A 183 12.54 9.44 8.87
N LEU A 184 11.42 9.54 9.60
CA LEU A 184 11.24 10.61 10.60
C LEU A 184 12.27 10.49 11.71
N ALA A 185 12.45 9.31 12.29
CA ALA A 185 13.43 9.09 13.36
C ALA A 185 14.85 9.43 12.88
N GLN A 186 15.23 9.02 11.66
CA GLN A 186 16.52 9.33 11.07
C GLN A 186 16.74 10.84 10.95
N ASN A 187 15.79 11.57 10.35
CA ASN A 187 15.88 13.02 10.22
C ASN A 187 15.90 13.72 11.57
N TYR A 188 15.14 13.23 12.56
CA TYR A 188 15.13 13.76 13.91
C TYR A 188 16.50 13.62 14.59
N PHE A 189 17.12 12.45 14.54
CA PHE A 189 18.45 12.27 15.14
C PHE A 189 19.55 13.03 14.38
N GLN A 190 19.44 13.18 13.06
CA GLN A 190 20.34 14.03 12.28
C GLN A 190 20.18 15.51 12.64
N LEU A 191 18.95 15.99 12.87
CA LEU A 191 18.68 17.34 13.35
C LEU A 191 19.34 17.55 14.73
N ARG A 192 19.18 16.60 15.65
CA ARG A 192 19.81 16.69 16.99
C ARG A 192 21.33 16.64 16.92
N ALA A 193 21.89 15.85 16.00
CA ALA A 193 23.34 15.84 15.76
C ALA A 193 23.82 17.20 15.21
N ALA A 194 23.07 17.81 14.29
CA ALA A 194 23.39 19.14 13.76
C ALA A 194 23.27 20.23 14.82
N ASP A 195 22.27 20.17 15.74
CA ASP A 195 22.18 21.07 16.90
C ASP A 195 23.47 21.01 17.74
N ARG A 196 23.94 19.80 18.06
CA ARG A 196 25.15 19.61 18.86
C ARG A 196 26.41 20.01 18.09
N GLN A 197 26.50 19.70 16.82
CA GLN A 197 27.63 20.15 15.97
C GLN A 197 27.71 21.67 15.93
N LYS A 198 26.58 22.34 15.75
CA LYS A 198 26.52 23.81 15.76
C LYS A 198 27.01 24.38 17.08
N PHE A 199 26.59 23.83 18.22
CA PHE A 199 27.03 24.24 19.53
C PHE A 199 28.58 24.22 19.66
N PHE A 200 29.24 23.13 19.23
CA PHE A 200 30.69 23.04 19.26
C PHE A 200 31.38 23.99 18.26
N LEU A 201 30.80 24.20 17.08
CA LEU A 201 31.34 25.12 16.09
C LEU A 201 31.20 26.56 16.52
N ASP A 202 30.11 26.97 17.16
CA ASP A 202 29.94 28.31 17.72
C ASP A 202 30.98 28.56 18.82
N ALA A 203 31.26 27.58 19.67
CA ALA A 203 32.32 27.68 20.68
C ALA A 203 33.73 27.78 20.01
N ALA A 204 33.96 27.06 18.93
CA ALA A 204 35.20 27.14 18.16
C ALA A 204 35.37 28.55 17.49
N VAL A 205 34.29 29.09 16.91
CA VAL A 205 34.28 30.45 16.34
C VAL A 205 34.69 31.48 17.41
N ALA A 206 34.07 31.40 18.58
CA ALA A 206 34.42 32.30 19.70
C ALA A 206 35.88 32.13 20.15
N ALA A 207 36.45 30.92 20.08
CA ALA A 207 37.86 30.71 20.40
C ALA A 207 38.78 31.29 19.31
N TYR A 208 38.46 31.14 18.03
CA TYR A 208 39.23 31.74 16.93
C TYR A 208 39.12 33.27 16.91
N GLU A 209 37.99 33.85 17.30
CA GLU A 209 37.87 35.32 17.45
C GLU A 209 38.81 35.84 18.52
N ARG A 210 38.92 35.18 19.66
CA ARG A 210 39.90 35.55 20.73
C ARG A 210 41.32 35.39 20.24
N SER A 211 41.63 34.27 19.52
CA SER A 211 42.96 34.03 18.95
C SER A 211 43.36 35.08 17.95
N LEU A 212 42.45 35.47 17.05
CA LEU A 212 42.72 36.55 16.07
C LEU A 212 43.00 37.88 16.80
N SER A 213 42.19 38.28 17.76
CA SER A 213 42.37 39.49 18.56
C SER A 213 43.74 39.51 19.26
N LEU A 214 44.16 38.40 19.88
CA LEU A 214 45.48 38.25 20.48
C LEU A 214 46.61 38.40 19.44
N THR A 215 46.48 37.77 18.29
CA THR A 215 47.47 37.81 17.22
C THR A 215 47.58 39.23 16.62
N GLN A 216 46.49 39.95 16.46
CA GLN A 216 46.45 41.34 16.02
C GLN A 216 47.16 42.25 17.03
N ASN A 217 46.94 42.07 18.32
CA ASN A 217 47.65 42.82 19.36
C ASN A 217 49.15 42.57 19.38
N ARG A 218 49.58 41.32 19.18
CA ARG A 218 50.98 40.92 19.05
C ARG A 218 51.63 41.52 17.79
N TYR A 219 50.89 41.59 16.70
CA TYR A 219 51.34 42.21 15.46
C TYR A 219 51.51 43.72 15.65
N ALA A 220 50.56 44.40 16.29
CA ALA A 220 50.65 45.83 16.60
C ALA A 220 51.84 46.16 17.52
N ALA A 221 52.19 45.25 18.43
CA ALA A 221 53.40 45.35 19.26
C ALA A 221 54.70 44.95 18.59
N GLY A 222 54.68 44.59 17.28
CA GLY A 222 55.87 44.19 16.51
C GLY A 222 56.39 42.75 16.81
N VAL A 223 55.64 41.93 17.57
CA VAL A 223 56.07 40.61 18.07
C VAL A 223 55.57 39.46 17.19
N ALA A 224 54.59 39.70 16.28
CA ALA A 224 54.08 38.73 15.31
C ALA A 224 54.15 39.25 13.88
N GLY A 225 54.21 38.35 12.88
CA GLY A 225 54.19 38.71 11.48
C GLY A 225 52.81 38.99 10.93
N LYS A 226 52.69 39.68 9.80
CA LYS A 226 51.41 39.85 9.09
C LYS A 226 50.82 38.52 8.62
N ALA A 227 51.68 37.57 8.28
CA ALA A 227 51.27 36.23 7.89
C ALA A 227 50.49 35.52 8.99
N ASP A 228 50.87 35.71 10.27
CA ASP A 228 50.18 35.10 11.43
C ASP A 228 48.77 35.66 11.56
N VAL A 229 48.56 36.97 11.32
CA VAL A 229 47.23 37.61 11.33
C VAL A 229 46.35 37.05 10.22
N VAL A 230 46.91 36.95 8.96
CA VAL A 230 46.15 36.37 7.82
C VAL A 230 45.77 34.91 8.08
N GLN A 231 46.67 34.14 8.68
CA GLN A 231 46.39 32.75 9.04
C GLN A 231 45.29 32.65 10.07
N ALA A 232 45.29 33.48 11.13
CA ALA A 232 44.25 33.52 12.15
C ALA A 232 42.89 33.97 11.56
N GLU A 233 42.88 34.96 10.65
CA GLU A 233 41.66 35.36 9.94
C GLU A 233 41.10 34.23 9.07
N SER A 234 41.99 33.52 8.34
CA SER A 234 41.56 32.37 7.51
C SER A 234 40.92 31.27 8.36
N ALA A 235 41.53 30.94 9.51
CA ALA A 235 40.99 29.96 10.43
C ALA A 235 39.60 30.36 10.96
N LEU A 236 39.44 31.64 11.35
CA LEU A 236 38.14 32.17 11.82
C LEU A 236 37.07 32.10 10.71
N ARG A 237 37.42 32.50 9.47
CA ARG A 237 36.49 32.46 8.33
C ARG A 237 36.06 31.02 8.02
N SER A 238 36.99 30.08 8.06
CA SER A 238 36.70 28.64 7.88
C SER A 238 35.78 28.12 8.96
N ALA A 239 36.02 28.44 10.23
CA ALA A 239 35.16 28.04 11.35
C ALA A 239 33.73 28.60 11.22
N ARG A 240 33.60 29.87 10.84
CA ARG A 240 32.29 30.50 10.59
C ARG A 240 31.55 29.84 9.43
N ALA A 241 32.23 29.50 8.33
CA ALA A 241 31.64 28.77 7.22
C ALA A 241 31.08 27.39 7.68
N SER A 242 31.86 26.64 8.47
CA SER A 242 31.41 25.36 9.02
C SER A 242 30.21 25.50 9.95
N ALA A 243 30.13 26.57 10.75
CA ALA A 243 28.98 26.83 11.62
C ALA A 243 27.71 27.16 10.80
N LEU A 244 27.84 27.88 9.69
CA LEU A 244 26.74 28.15 8.77
C LEU A 244 26.27 26.87 8.06
N ASP A 245 27.17 26.01 7.62
CA ASP A 245 26.84 24.71 7.00
C ASP A 245 26.08 23.81 7.97
N ALA A 246 26.45 23.77 9.23
CA ALA A 246 25.70 23.05 10.27
C ALA A 246 24.28 23.61 10.46
N SER A 247 24.13 24.95 10.44
CA SER A 247 22.82 25.61 10.49
C SER A 247 21.94 25.27 9.28
N LEU A 248 22.54 25.25 8.08
CA LEU A 248 21.83 24.88 6.86
C LEU A 248 21.35 23.41 6.91
N SER A 249 22.23 22.51 7.30
CA SER A 249 21.89 21.09 7.46
C SER A 249 20.75 20.87 8.46
N ARG A 250 20.80 21.58 9.61
CA ARG A 250 19.72 21.57 10.59
C ARG A 250 18.38 21.98 9.98
N SER A 251 18.37 23.07 9.22
CA SER A 251 17.15 23.56 8.58
C SER A 251 16.61 22.56 7.56
N GLN A 252 17.47 21.89 6.81
CA GLN A 252 17.06 20.86 5.87
C GLN A 252 16.38 19.68 6.56
N TYR A 253 16.93 19.20 7.69
CA TYR A 253 16.29 18.13 8.47
C TYR A 253 14.97 18.57 9.09
N GLU A 254 14.88 19.80 9.59
CA GLU A 254 13.64 20.37 10.11
C GLU A 254 12.55 20.43 9.04
N HIS A 255 12.89 20.90 7.84
CA HIS A 255 11.96 20.91 6.71
C HIS A 255 11.53 19.50 6.28
N ALA A 256 12.45 18.53 6.27
CA ALA A 256 12.12 17.14 5.96
C ALA A 256 11.14 16.55 6.99
N ILE A 257 11.33 16.86 8.28
CA ILE A 257 10.40 16.45 9.33
C ILE A 257 9.03 17.12 9.14
N ALA A 258 8.99 18.43 8.84
CA ALA A 258 7.74 19.15 8.58
C ALA A 258 6.90 18.47 7.47
N VAL A 259 7.54 18.12 6.36
CA VAL A 259 6.88 17.40 5.25
C VAL A 259 6.36 16.03 5.71
N LEU A 260 7.13 15.29 6.51
CA LEU A 260 6.71 13.97 7.01
C LEU A 260 5.49 14.06 7.94
N VAL A 261 5.40 15.11 8.75
CA VAL A 261 4.25 15.34 9.64
C VAL A 261 3.10 16.11 8.96
N GLY A 262 3.23 16.38 7.65
CA GLY A 262 2.18 17.01 6.84
C GLY A 262 1.99 18.50 7.12
N GLU A 263 3.02 19.20 7.59
CA GLU A 263 2.99 20.65 7.83
C GLU A 263 3.85 21.43 6.83
N ALA A 264 3.47 22.67 6.60
CA ALA A 264 4.29 23.58 5.80
C ALA A 264 5.57 23.96 6.58
N PRO A 265 6.77 23.82 5.98
CA PRO A 265 8.03 24.12 6.67
C PRO A 265 8.11 25.52 7.26
N ALA A 266 7.44 26.51 6.64
CA ALA A 266 7.43 27.90 7.12
C ALA A 266 6.77 28.10 8.49
N GLY A 267 5.85 27.22 8.89
CA GLY A 267 5.15 27.28 10.18
C GLY A 267 5.64 26.27 11.22
N PHE A 268 6.62 25.43 10.83
CA PHE A 268 7.10 24.34 11.67
C PHE A 268 8.46 24.66 12.27
N ALA A 269 8.63 24.42 13.56
CA ALA A 269 9.90 24.59 14.25
C ALA A 269 10.08 23.56 15.36
N ILE A 270 11.28 23.03 15.48
CA ILE A 270 11.72 22.18 16.59
C ILE A 270 12.76 22.95 17.41
N ALA A 271 12.54 23.08 18.70
CA ALA A 271 13.48 23.76 19.57
C ALA A 271 14.87 23.10 19.55
N SER A 272 15.93 23.91 19.39
CA SER A 272 17.30 23.41 19.50
C SER A 272 17.61 23.08 20.95
N ILE A 273 18.24 21.94 21.20
CA ILE A 273 18.68 21.52 22.53
C ILE A 273 20.12 20.99 22.46
N ASP A 274 20.91 21.37 23.47
CA ASP A 274 22.23 20.79 23.70
C ASP A 274 22.10 19.63 24.71
N ALA A 275 21.71 18.45 24.23
CA ALA A 275 21.63 17.26 25.04
C ALA A 275 22.31 16.08 24.34
N PRO A 276 22.91 15.14 25.08
CA PRO A 276 23.43 13.91 24.49
C PRO A 276 22.28 13.13 23.84
N LEU A 277 22.56 12.52 22.67
CA LEU A 277 21.59 11.67 21.99
C LEU A 277 21.34 10.42 22.85
N PRO A 278 20.07 10.02 23.04
CA PRO A 278 19.75 8.78 23.73
C PRO A 278 20.18 7.59 22.87
N VAL A 279 20.80 6.61 23.50
CA VAL A 279 21.18 5.34 22.86
C VAL A 279 20.16 4.30 23.28
N ALA A 280 19.35 3.81 22.33
CA ALA A 280 18.42 2.74 22.60
C ALA A 280 19.14 1.40 22.70
N SER A 281 18.74 0.56 23.64
CA SER A 281 19.12 -0.83 23.69
C SER A 281 18.35 -1.61 22.61
N VAL A 282 19.03 -2.09 21.59
CA VAL A 282 18.43 -2.90 20.54
C VAL A 282 18.42 -4.36 20.99
N PRO A 283 17.24 -5.02 21.05
CA PRO A 283 17.17 -6.44 21.36
C PRO A 283 17.89 -7.27 20.28
N VAL A 284 18.68 -8.23 20.71
CA VAL A 284 19.37 -9.14 19.80
C VAL A 284 18.37 -10.15 19.22
N THR A 285 18.15 -10.09 17.91
CA THR A 285 17.21 -10.95 17.16
C THR A 285 17.92 -11.70 16.04
N LEU A 286 17.45 -12.91 15.70
CA LEU A 286 18.01 -13.69 14.60
C LEU A 286 17.71 -13.14 13.22
N PRO A 287 18.57 -13.37 12.21
CA PRO A 287 18.35 -12.97 10.83
C PRO A 287 17.04 -13.50 10.24
N SER A 288 16.72 -14.78 10.46
CA SER A 288 15.50 -15.43 9.93
C SER A 288 14.22 -14.78 10.45
N THR A 289 14.16 -14.46 11.74
CA THR A 289 13.00 -13.80 12.35
C THR A 289 12.80 -12.38 11.84
N LEU A 290 13.88 -11.67 11.54
CA LEU A 290 13.78 -10.34 10.93
C LEU A 290 13.21 -10.40 9.51
N LEU A 291 13.57 -11.43 8.72
CA LEU A 291 13.03 -11.65 7.39
C LEU A 291 11.52 -11.95 7.44
N GLU A 292 11.08 -12.77 8.39
CA GLU A 292 9.66 -13.09 8.57
C GLU A 292 8.80 -11.89 9.00
N ARG A 293 9.40 -10.93 9.73
CA ARG A 293 8.72 -9.73 10.22
C ARG A 293 8.70 -8.57 9.23
N ARG A 294 9.46 -8.63 8.16
CA ARG A 294 9.53 -7.55 7.16
C ARG A 294 8.27 -7.52 6.30
N PRO A 295 7.49 -6.44 6.35
CA PRO A 295 6.24 -6.36 5.60
C PRO A 295 6.46 -6.30 4.09
N ASP A 296 7.57 -5.76 3.60
CA ASP A 296 7.90 -5.75 2.17
C ASP A 296 8.13 -7.17 1.61
N ILE A 297 8.73 -8.08 2.40
CA ILE A 297 8.88 -9.48 2.05
C ILE A 297 7.52 -10.18 2.03
N ALA A 298 6.69 -9.94 3.05
CA ALA A 298 5.33 -10.46 3.09
C ALA A 298 4.50 -10.00 1.87
N ALA A 299 4.58 -8.73 1.48
CA ALA A 299 3.91 -8.22 0.30
C ALA A 299 4.38 -8.92 -0.99
N ALA A 300 5.69 -9.12 -1.15
CA ALA A 300 6.26 -9.80 -2.31
C ALA A 300 5.80 -11.27 -2.39
N GLU A 301 5.79 -11.98 -1.26
CA GLU A 301 5.32 -13.36 -1.16
C GLU A 301 3.84 -13.48 -1.54
N ARG A 302 2.97 -12.59 -1.03
CA ARG A 302 1.55 -12.54 -1.39
C ARG A 302 1.32 -12.25 -2.86
N ARG A 303 2.16 -11.43 -3.49
CA ARG A 303 2.10 -11.22 -4.95
C ARG A 303 2.46 -12.47 -5.75
N VAL A 304 3.44 -13.25 -5.28
CA VAL A 304 3.76 -14.55 -5.89
C VAL A 304 2.59 -15.52 -5.75
N ALA A 305 1.97 -15.61 -4.57
CA ALA A 305 0.79 -16.43 -4.35
C ALA A 305 -0.38 -16.00 -5.25
N ALA A 306 -0.63 -14.68 -5.39
CA ALA A 306 -1.66 -14.14 -6.29
C ALA A 306 -1.38 -14.50 -7.76
N ALA A 307 -0.13 -14.45 -8.20
CA ALA A 307 0.27 -14.85 -9.54
C ALA A 307 0.09 -16.36 -9.76
N ASN A 308 0.36 -17.20 -8.75
CA ASN A 308 0.11 -18.63 -8.80
C ASN A 308 -1.39 -18.94 -8.93
N ALA A 309 -2.26 -18.26 -8.19
CA ALA A 309 -3.70 -18.40 -8.35
C ALA A 309 -4.19 -17.99 -9.75
N ALA A 310 -3.59 -16.94 -10.34
CA ALA A 310 -3.88 -16.52 -11.71
C ALA A 310 -3.49 -17.57 -12.76
N ILE A 311 -2.46 -18.40 -12.52
CA ILE A 311 -2.13 -19.56 -13.39
C ILE A 311 -3.32 -20.52 -13.42
N GLY A 312 -3.90 -20.85 -12.26
CA GLY A 312 -5.07 -21.71 -12.18
C GLY A 312 -6.27 -21.16 -12.95
N ALA A 313 -6.51 -19.85 -12.87
CA ALA A 313 -7.56 -19.20 -13.65
C ALA A 313 -7.31 -19.27 -15.17
N ALA A 314 -6.05 -19.13 -15.61
CA ALA A 314 -5.66 -19.24 -17.01
C ALA A 314 -5.75 -20.68 -17.52
N GLU A 315 -5.41 -21.68 -16.70
CA GLU A 315 -5.58 -23.09 -17.04
C GLU A 315 -7.05 -23.48 -17.16
N ALA A 316 -7.91 -22.98 -16.24
CA ALA A 316 -9.36 -23.20 -16.29
C ALA A 316 -9.99 -22.64 -17.57
N ALA A 317 -9.42 -21.61 -18.19
CA ALA A 317 -9.90 -21.03 -19.45
C ALA A 317 -9.77 -21.96 -20.65
N ARG A 318 -9.05 -23.10 -20.53
CA ARG A 318 -8.99 -24.14 -21.58
C ARG A 318 -10.24 -25.01 -21.65
N PHE A 319 -11.08 -24.95 -20.62
CA PHE A 319 -12.29 -25.75 -20.51
C PHE A 319 -13.52 -24.99 -20.97
N PRO A 320 -14.59 -25.66 -21.42
CA PRO A 320 -15.83 -25.02 -21.84
C PRO A 320 -16.47 -24.22 -20.65
N VAL A 321 -16.91 -23.00 -20.94
CA VAL A 321 -17.65 -22.20 -19.96
C VAL A 321 -19.12 -22.62 -19.97
N LEU A 322 -19.69 -22.87 -18.79
CA LEU A 322 -21.10 -23.17 -18.61
C LEU A 322 -21.82 -21.92 -18.11
N GLY A 323 -22.61 -21.31 -19.00
CA GLY A 323 -23.43 -20.14 -18.68
C GLY A 323 -24.92 -20.45 -18.68
N LEU A 324 -25.63 -19.90 -17.71
CA LEU A 324 -27.09 -19.86 -17.67
C LEU A 324 -27.53 -18.46 -18.03
N SER A 325 -28.51 -18.34 -18.93
CA SER A 325 -29.12 -17.06 -19.26
C SER A 325 -30.63 -17.18 -19.33
N ALA A 326 -31.32 -16.17 -18.88
CA ALA A 326 -32.76 -16.01 -18.98
C ALA A 326 -33.07 -14.57 -19.46
N SER A 327 -34.04 -14.44 -20.33
CA SER A 327 -34.53 -13.13 -20.76
C SER A 327 -36.05 -13.11 -20.78
N ALA A 328 -36.62 -12.01 -20.34
CA ALA A 328 -38.04 -11.72 -20.44
C ALA A 328 -38.23 -10.27 -20.88
N GLY A 329 -39.28 -10.01 -21.67
CA GLY A 329 -39.51 -8.64 -22.09
C GLY A 329 -40.79 -8.51 -22.87
N PHE A 330 -41.18 -7.26 -23.03
CA PHE A 330 -42.35 -6.83 -23.80
C PHE A 330 -41.88 -5.98 -24.96
N ARG A 331 -42.58 -6.12 -26.10
CA ARG A 331 -42.37 -5.24 -27.27
C ARG A 331 -43.73 -4.88 -27.85
N ARG A 332 -43.98 -3.59 -28.02
CA ARG A 332 -45.23 -3.06 -28.58
C ARG A 332 -44.98 -1.89 -29.54
N SER A 333 -45.95 -1.59 -30.41
CA SER A 333 -45.95 -0.43 -31.29
C SER A 333 -46.36 0.86 -30.56
N ASP A 334 -47.13 0.73 -29.50
CA ASP A 334 -47.61 1.83 -28.65
C ASP A 334 -47.03 1.74 -27.24
N LEU A 335 -46.66 2.89 -26.68
CA LEU A 335 -46.09 2.99 -25.35
C LEU A 335 -47.17 2.68 -24.27
N ALA A 336 -48.44 3.04 -24.52
CA ALA A 336 -49.52 2.82 -23.58
C ALA A 336 -49.81 1.31 -23.35
N ASP A 337 -49.57 0.48 -24.38
CA ASP A 337 -49.84 -0.95 -24.36
C ASP A 337 -48.64 -1.77 -23.88
N LEU A 338 -47.53 -1.12 -23.48
CA LEU A 338 -46.28 -1.80 -23.16
C LEU A 338 -46.36 -2.63 -21.85
N ILE A 339 -47.25 -2.23 -20.93
CA ILE A 339 -47.38 -2.80 -19.57
C ILE A 339 -48.75 -3.44 -19.35
N THR A 340 -49.68 -3.31 -20.28
CA THR A 340 -50.98 -4.00 -20.28
C THR A 340 -50.93 -5.23 -21.15
#